data_06ccae40a03df00659dfe8409182a058
#
_entry.id   06ccae40a03df00659dfe8409182a058
#
_cell.length_a   1.000
_cell.length_b   1.000
_cell.length_c   1.000
_cell.angle_alpha   90.00
_cell.angle_beta   90.00
_cell.angle_gamma   90.00
#
_symmetry.space_group_name_H-M   'P 1'
#
loop_
_entity.id
_entity.type
_entity.pdbx_description
1 polymer ?
#
loop_
_entity_poly.entity_id
_entity_poly.type
_entity_poly.pdbx_seq_one_letter_code
_entity_poly.pdbx_strand_id
1 'polypeptide(L)'
;MGKDVIIACDFASAEQVFTFLDKFTDEKPFVKIGMELFYAEGPEIVRQIKARGHKIFLDLKLHDIPNTVKKSMAVLSRLDVDMTNLHAAGTISMMEAAIEGLTRPDGTRPMLIAVTQLTSTDQERMTNDLLIDKPIDEVVMHYAHNAKVAGLDGVVCSPLEAGKVHDRCGKDFCTVTPGVRFADGEVGDQKRVMTPAQAKEIGSDYIVVGRPITGAADPVAAYRRCVAEFCD
;
A
#
# COMPACT_ATOMS: atom_id res chain seq x y z
N MET A 1 -13.22 9.45 -0.55
CA MET A 1 -12.95 8.12 0.05
C MET A 1 -12.87 8.28 1.56
N GLY A 2 -13.28 7.27 2.33
CA GLY A 2 -13.09 7.28 3.78
C GLY A 2 -11.65 6.94 4.14
N LYS A 3 -11.15 7.45 5.28
CA LYS A 3 -9.85 7.08 5.83
C LYS A 3 -9.90 5.69 6.43
N ASP A 4 -8.82 4.90 6.31
CA ASP A 4 -8.72 3.58 6.94
C ASP A 4 -7.26 3.25 7.29
N VAL A 5 -7.08 2.36 8.26
CA VAL A 5 -5.79 1.87 8.75
C VAL A 5 -5.54 0.47 8.22
N ILE A 6 -4.45 0.29 7.49
CA ILE A 6 -4.03 -1.00 6.94
C ILE A 6 -2.89 -1.57 7.80
N ILE A 7 -3.09 -2.75 8.38
CA ILE A 7 -2.05 -3.43 9.16
C ILE A 7 -1.11 -4.18 8.21
N ALA A 8 0.17 -3.86 8.22
CA ALA A 8 1.18 -4.62 7.47
C ALA A 8 1.46 -5.96 8.18
N CYS A 9 0.91 -7.04 7.63
CA CYS A 9 1.10 -8.41 8.11
C CYS A 9 2.37 -9.03 7.49
N ASP A 10 3.53 -8.45 7.83
CA ASP A 10 4.84 -8.94 7.38
C ASP A 10 5.30 -10.06 8.35
N PHE A 11 4.69 -11.25 8.20
CA PHE A 11 4.97 -12.47 8.96
C PHE A 11 5.60 -13.52 8.06
N ALA A 12 6.44 -14.38 8.65
CA ALA A 12 7.15 -15.42 7.92
C ALA A 12 6.31 -16.67 7.60
N SER A 13 5.13 -16.83 8.25
CA SER A 13 4.27 -18.02 8.05
C SER A 13 2.80 -17.75 8.30
N ALA A 14 1.96 -18.65 7.77
CA ALA A 14 0.50 -18.68 7.99
C ALA A 14 0.17 -18.80 9.48
N GLU A 15 0.88 -19.64 10.24
CA GLU A 15 0.67 -19.81 11.67
C GLU A 15 0.80 -18.48 12.44
N GLN A 16 1.86 -17.73 12.14
CA GLN A 16 2.12 -16.45 12.80
C GLN A 16 1.03 -15.41 12.49
N VAL A 17 0.66 -15.26 11.22
CA VAL A 17 -0.37 -14.29 10.83
C VAL A 17 -1.74 -14.67 11.40
N PHE A 18 -2.10 -15.95 11.44
CA PHE A 18 -3.38 -16.37 12.03
C PHE A 18 -3.39 -16.17 13.54
N THR A 19 -2.32 -16.52 14.25
CA THR A 19 -2.18 -16.25 15.68
C THR A 19 -2.33 -14.75 15.99
N PHE A 20 -1.81 -13.89 15.11
CA PHE A 20 -1.99 -12.45 15.23
C PHE A 20 -3.43 -12.02 14.96
N LEU A 21 -4.05 -12.47 13.86
CA LEU A 21 -5.41 -12.09 13.47
C LEU A 21 -6.49 -12.61 14.41
N ASP A 22 -6.27 -13.75 15.07
CA ASP A 22 -7.19 -14.33 16.05
C ASP A 22 -7.35 -13.47 17.31
N LYS A 23 -6.46 -12.50 17.56
CA LYS A 23 -6.61 -11.48 18.62
C LYS A 23 -7.72 -10.47 18.35
N PHE A 24 -8.11 -10.28 17.07
CA PHE A 24 -9.15 -9.35 16.63
C PHE A 24 -10.51 -10.06 16.54
N THR A 25 -11.18 -10.25 17.69
CA THR A 25 -12.46 -10.97 17.78
C THR A 25 -13.64 -10.14 17.29
N ASP A 26 -13.64 -8.84 17.66
CA ASP A 26 -14.79 -7.94 17.48
C ASP A 26 -14.71 -7.11 16.20
N GLU A 27 -13.57 -7.11 15.55
CA GLU A 27 -13.29 -6.28 14.36
C GLU A 27 -12.44 -7.04 13.35
N LYS A 28 -12.52 -6.63 12.08
CA LYS A 28 -11.77 -7.24 10.98
C LYS A 28 -10.93 -6.16 10.30
N PRO A 29 -9.72 -5.88 10.82
CA PRO A 29 -8.83 -4.88 10.22
C PRO A 29 -8.59 -5.11 8.74
N PHE A 30 -8.41 -4.03 7.99
CA PHE A 30 -7.84 -4.10 6.66
C PHE A 30 -6.36 -4.49 6.79
N VAL A 31 -5.92 -5.53 6.09
CA VAL A 31 -4.55 -6.06 6.22
C VAL A 31 -3.80 -6.01 4.89
N LYS A 32 -2.50 -5.75 4.97
CA LYS A 32 -1.58 -5.85 3.84
C LYS A 32 -0.84 -7.18 3.89
N ILE A 33 -0.90 -7.95 2.82
CA ILE A 33 -0.08 -9.14 2.61
C ILE A 33 1.06 -8.74 1.68
N GLY A 34 2.29 -8.75 2.20
CA GLY A 34 3.50 -8.44 1.44
C GLY A 34 4.11 -9.65 0.75
N MET A 35 5.24 -9.40 0.08
CA MET A 35 5.98 -10.41 -0.70
C MET A 35 6.43 -11.59 0.16
N GLU A 36 6.95 -11.35 1.39
CA GLU A 36 7.46 -12.39 2.27
C GLU A 36 6.39 -13.46 2.53
N LEU A 37 5.27 -13.08 3.10
CA LEU A 37 4.18 -14.01 3.43
C LEU A 37 3.57 -14.64 2.18
N PHE A 38 3.39 -13.86 1.10
CA PHE A 38 2.81 -14.39 -0.14
C PHE A 38 3.73 -15.41 -0.82
N TYR A 39 5.04 -15.18 -0.86
CA TYR A 39 5.97 -16.14 -1.47
C TYR A 39 6.21 -17.37 -0.60
N ALA A 40 6.10 -17.25 0.73
CA ALA A 40 6.19 -18.39 1.63
C ALA A 40 4.96 -19.32 1.51
N GLU A 41 3.76 -18.77 1.44
CA GLU A 41 2.50 -19.52 1.59
C GLU A 41 1.67 -19.60 0.30
N GLY A 42 2.05 -18.86 -0.74
CA GLY A 42 1.32 -18.81 -2.00
C GLY A 42 -0.04 -18.12 -1.91
N PRO A 43 -0.88 -18.25 -2.97
CA PRO A 43 -2.18 -17.56 -3.03
C PRO A 43 -3.22 -18.08 -2.03
N GLU A 44 -2.97 -19.24 -1.42
CA GLU A 44 -3.91 -19.82 -0.44
C GLU A 44 -4.03 -18.99 0.82
N ILE A 45 -2.96 -18.35 1.27
CA ILE A 45 -2.99 -17.45 2.43
C ILE A 45 -3.97 -16.28 2.22
N VAL A 46 -4.04 -15.76 0.98
CA VAL A 46 -4.98 -14.68 0.62
C VAL A 46 -6.42 -15.14 0.78
N ARG A 47 -6.75 -16.34 0.25
CA ARG A 47 -8.10 -16.91 0.36
C ARG A 47 -8.51 -17.17 1.80
N GLN A 48 -7.61 -17.70 2.61
CA GLN A 48 -7.87 -17.99 4.02
C GLN A 48 -8.09 -16.72 4.84
N ILE A 49 -7.30 -15.65 4.61
CA ILE A 49 -7.50 -14.37 5.28
C ILE A 49 -8.80 -13.70 4.79
N LYS A 50 -9.11 -13.77 3.49
CA LYS A 50 -10.38 -13.26 2.95
C LYS A 50 -11.58 -14.00 3.55
N ALA A 51 -11.52 -15.32 3.68
CA ALA A 51 -12.58 -16.14 4.30
C ALA A 51 -12.83 -15.80 5.77
N ARG A 52 -11.86 -15.20 6.47
CA ARG A 52 -12.01 -14.67 7.84
C ARG A 52 -12.68 -13.29 7.89
N GLY A 53 -13.04 -12.70 6.73
CA GLY A 53 -13.75 -11.43 6.60
C GLY A 53 -12.88 -10.18 6.55
N HIS A 54 -11.56 -10.31 6.43
CA HIS A 54 -10.66 -9.17 6.30
C HIS A 54 -10.69 -8.58 4.88
N LYS A 55 -10.57 -7.25 4.78
CA LYS A 55 -10.14 -6.60 3.55
C LYS A 55 -8.65 -6.84 3.35
N ILE A 56 -8.20 -6.97 2.09
CA ILE A 56 -6.81 -7.31 1.76
C ILE A 56 -6.22 -6.32 0.76
N PHE A 57 -5.11 -5.70 1.13
CA PHE A 57 -4.17 -5.07 0.22
C PHE A 57 -3.05 -6.07 -0.10
N LEU A 58 -3.02 -6.60 -1.32
CA LEU A 58 -1.98 -7.50 -1.79
C LEU A 58 -0.83 -6.70 -2.40
N ASP A 59 0.27 -6.58 -1.64
CA ASP A 59 1.38 -5.67 -1.89
C ASP A 59 2.58 -6.40 -2.52
N LEU A 60 2.48 -6.73 -3.81
CA LEU A 60 3.51 -7.48 -4.55
C LEU A 60 4.37 -6.60 -5.47
N LYS A 61 3.99 -5.33 -5.68
CA LYS A 61 4.76 -4.33 -6.44
C LYS A 61 5.20 -4.82 -7.83
N LEU A 62 4.25 -5.30 -8.65
CA LEU A 62 4.56 -5.82 -9.97
C LEU A 62 5.32 -4.81 -10.83
N HIS A 63 6.37 -5.28 -11.48
CA HIS A 63 7.18 -4.49 -12.39
C HIS A 63 7.82 -5.41 -13.44
N ASP A 64 7.27 -5.41 -14.65
CA ASP A 64 7.73 -6.21 -15.78
C ASP A 64 7.19 -5.60 -17.08
N ILE A 65 7.47 -6.19 -18.24
CA ILE A 65 6.88 -5.76 -19.51
C ILE A 65 5.34 -5.84 -19.47
N PRO A 66 4.64 -4.97 -20.23
CA PRO A 66 3.17 -4.82 -20.13
C PRO A 66 2.40 -6.14 -20.20
N ASN A 67 2.75 -7.03 -21.13
CA ASN A 67 2.04 -8.30 -21.30
C ASN A 67 2.21 -9.25 -20.10
N THR A 68 3.39 -9.28 -19.45
CA THR A 68 3.62 -10.08 -18.24
C THR A 68 2.80 -9.55 -17.09
N VAL A 69 2.81 -8.22 -16.88
CA VAL A 69 2.02 -7.58 -15.83
C VAL A 69 0.52 -7.80 -16.05
N LYS A 70 0.01 -7.64 -17.28
CA LYS A 70 -1.38 -7.96 -17.64
C LYS A 70 -1.78 -9.36 -17.22
N LYS A 71 -1.00 -10.36 -17.61
CA LYS A 71 -1.29 -11.77 -17.28
C LYS A 71 -1.22 -12.05 -15.79
N SER A 72 -0.25 -11.46 -15.08
CA SER A 72 -0.13 -11.58 -13.64
C SER A 72 -1.33 -10.95 -12.92
N MET A 73 -1.75 -9.75 -13.32
CA MET A 73 -2.92 -9.08 -12.78
C MET A 73 -4.22 -9.87 -13.03
N ALA A 74 -4.35 -10.57 -14.17
CA ALA A 74 -5.47 -11.45 -14.44
C ALA A 74 -5.52 -12.68 -13.50
N VAL A 75 -4.38 -13.13 -12.97
CA VAL A 75 -4.32 -14.14 -11.91
C VAL A 75 -4.75 -13.53 -10.58
N LEU A 76 -4.22 -12.35 -10.22
CA LEU A 76 -4.54 -11.67 -8.97
C LEU A 76 -6.01 -11.26 -8.88
N SER A 77 -6.66 -10.92 -10.01
CA SER A 77 -8.09 -10.55 -10.04
C SER A 77 -9.02 -11.64 -9.49
N ARG A 78 -8.56 -12.92 -9.48
CA ARG A 78 -9.32 -14.08 -9.00
C ARG A 78 -9.16 -14.33 -7.49
N LEU A 79 -8.30 -13.58 -6.80
CA LEU A 79 -8.04 -13.75 -5.37
C LEU A 79 -8.99 -12.95 -4.49
N ASP A 80 -9.90 -12.17 -5.09
CA ASP A 80 -10.89 -11.34 -4.40
C ASP A 80 -10.27 -10.36 -3.38
N VAL A 81 -9.09 -9.82 -3.71
CA VAL A 81 -8.46 -8.77 -2.92
C VAL A 81 -9.17 -7.44 -3.13
N ASP A 82 -9.05 -6.53 -2.16
CA ASP A 82 -9.68 -5.21 -2.22
C ASP A 82 -8.76 -4.16 -2.85
N MET A 83 -7.44 -4.37 -2.74
CA MET A 83 -6.41 -3.48 -3.28
C MET A 83 -5.18 -4.28 -3.72
N THR A 84 -4.52 -3.85 -4.79
CA THR A 84 -3.20 -4.35 -5.20
C THR A 84 -2.36 -3.24 -5.81
N ASN A 85 -1.09 -3.50 -6.08
CA ASN A 85 -0.18 -2.48 -6.59
C ASN A 85 0.82 -2.97 -7.65
N LEU A 86 1.48 -1.98 -8.24
CA LEU A 86 2.61 -2.12 -9.16
C LEU A 86 3.56 -0.92 -8.98
N HIS A 87 4.69 -0.90 -9.67
CA HIS A 87 5.59 0.26 -9.71
C HIS A 87 5.23 1.23 -10.84
N ALA A 88 5.10 2.54 -10.53
CA ALA A 88 4.85 3.59 -11.53
C ALA A 88 6.00 3.72 -12.56
N ALA A 89 7.23 3.35 -12.15
CA ALA A 89 8.42 3.34 -13.02
C ALA A 89 8.28 2.41 -14.24
N GLY A 90 7.31 1.49 -14.26
CA GLY A 90 7.02 0.61 -15.39
C GLY A 90 6.35 1.28 -16.60
N THR A 91 6.15 2.59 -16.56
CA THR A 91 5.52 3.42 -17.58
C THR A 91 3.99 3.32 -17.68
N ILE A 92 3.38 4.27 -18.40
CA ILE A 92 1.92 4.32 -18.63
C ILE A 92 1.42 3.03 -19.26
N SER A 93 2.11 2.53 -20.29
CA SER A 93 1.68 1.32 -21.02
C SER A 93 1.63 0.06 -20.15
N MET A 94 2.55 -0.08 -19.18
CA MET A 94 2.51 -1.19 -18.22
C MET A 94 1.31 -1.04 -17.27
N MET A 95 1.03 0.18 -16.82
CA MET A 95 -0.08 0.46 -15.92
C MET A 95 -1.44 0.25 -16.59
N GLU A 96 -1.61 0.67 -17.84
CA GLU A 96 -2.81 0.40 -18.65
C GLU A 96 -3.03 -1.11 -18.88
N ALA A 97 -1.97 -1.83 -19.22
CA ALA A 97 -2.01 -3.29 -19.36
C ALA A 97 -2.38 -3.99 -18.03
N ALA A 98 -1.94 -3.44 -16.91
CA ALA A 98 -2.31 -3.94 -15.59
C ALA A 98 -3.81 -3.79 -15.30
N ILE A 99 -4.42 -2.64 -15.63
CA ILE A 99 -5.87 -2.41 -15.51
C ILE A 99 -6.63 -3.42 -16.37
N GLU A 100 -6.22 -3.58 -17.63
CA GLU A 100 -6.86 -4.52 -18.54
C GLU A 100 -6.84 -5.95 -17.97
N GLY A 101 -5.70 -6.39 -17.42
CA GLY A 101 -5.57 -7.71 -16.81
C GLY A 101 -6.36 -7.87 -15.51
N LEU A 102 -6.43 -6.82 -14.69
CA LEU A 102 -7.07 -6.84 -13.37
C LEU A 102 -8.61 -6.77 -13.47
N THR A 103 -9.14 -6.20 -14.56
CA THR A 103 -10.58 -6.04 -14.78
C THR A 103 -11.22 -7.39 -15.09
N ARG A 104 -12.21 -7.77 -14.28
CA ARG A 104 -12.99 -9.00 -14.43
C ARG A 104 -13.98 -8.89 -15.59
N PRO A 105 -14.55 -10.01 -16.08
CA PRO A 105 -15.53 -9.99 -17.18
C PRO A 105 -16.79 -9.16 -16.89
N ASP A 106 -17.14 -8.98 -15.62
CA ASP A 106 -18.27 -8.14 -15.17
C ASP A 106 -17.92 -6.64 -15.08
N GLY A 107 -16.69 -6.25 -15.45
CA GLY A 107 -16.20 -4.88 -15.39
C GLY A 107 -15.68 -4.45 -14.01
N THR A 108 -15.79 -5.28 -12.98
CA THR A 108 -15.27 -4.97 -11.64
C THR A 108 -13.77 -5.25 -11.54
N ARG A 109 -13.09 -4.55 -10.65
CA ARG A 109 -11.70 -4.82 -10.27
C ARG A 109 -11.40 -4.33 -8.84
N PRO A 110 -10.39 -4.88 -8.17
CA PRO A 110 -9.85 -4.26 -6.95
C PRO A 110 -9.23 -2.90 -7.27
N MET A 111 -9.02 -2.08 -6.24
CA MET A 111 -8.24 -0.86 -6.39
C MET A 111 -6.83 -1.19 -6.88
N LEU A 112 -6.36 -0.47 -7.90
CA LEU A 112 -5.00 -0.56 -8.41
C LEU A 112 -4.26 0.73 -8.14
N ILE A 113 -3.18 0.66 -7.38
CA ILE A 113 -2.36 1.81 -7.01
C ILE A 113 -0.91 1.62 -7.44
N ALA A 114 -0.20 2.71 -7.72
CA ALA A 114 1.20 2.66 -8.14
C ALA A 114 2.14 3.14 -7.06
N VAL A 115 3.22 2.39 -6.81
CA VAL A 115 4.33 2.86 -5.97
C VAL A 115 5.12 3.90 -6.75
N THR A 116 5.22 5.12 -6.22
CA THR A 116 5.98 6.22 -6.83
C THR A 116 7.47 6.01 -6.64
N GLN A 117 8.01 6.43 -5.50
CA GLN A 117 9.37 6.10 -5.06
C GLN A 117 9.31 5.42 -3.70
N LEU A 118 10.19 4.44 -3.47
CA LEU A 118 10.26 3.78 -2.17
C LEU A 118 10.68 4.77 -1.08
N THR A 119 10.12 4.66 0.11
CA THR A 119 10.45 5.55 1.24
C THR A 119 11.91 5.42 1.70
N SER A 120 12.61 4.37 1.27
CA SER A 120 14.06 4.18 1.46
C SER A 120 14.92 4.92 0.42
N THR A 121 14.33 5.38 -0.69
CA THR A 121 15.02 6.15 -1.73
C THR A 121 15.08 7.62 -1.29
N ASP A 122 16.29 8.14 -1.16
CA ASP A 122 16.58 9.56 -0.96
C ASP A 122 17.09 10.19 -2.26
N GLN A 123 17.33 11.50 -2.25
CA GLN A 123 17.79 12.23 -3.43
C GLN A 123 19.14 11.70 -3.95
N GLU A 124 20.05 11.36 -3.05
CA GLU A 124 21.39 10.87 -3.41
C GLU A 124 21.31 9.53 -4.16
N ARG A 125 20.54 8.57 -3.63
CA ARG A 125 20.31 7.27 -4.29
C ARG A 125 19.58 7.41 -5.62
N MET A 126 18.59 8.30 -5.68
CA MET A 126 17.87 8.53 -6.92
C MET A 126 18.78 9.08 -8.01
N THR A 127 19.68 10.00 -7.68
CA THR A 127 20.63 10.57 -8.65
C THR A 127 21.72 9.58 -9.02
N ASN A 128 22.35 8.92 -8.03
CA ASN A 128 23.53 8.10 -8.26
C ASN A 128 23.21 6.67 -8.73
N ASP A 129 22.18 6.03 -8.14
CA ASP A 129 21.87 4.62 -8.42
C ASP A 129 20.84 4.48 -9.56
N LEU A 130 19.86 5.39 -9.63
CA LEU A 130 18.82 5.37 -10.67
C LEU A 130 19.11 6.30 -11.85
N LEU A 131 20.15 7.16 -11.77
CA LEU A 131 20.53 8.14 -12.78
C LEU A 131 19.39 9.12 -13.13
N ILE A 132 18.56 9.46 -12.15
CA ILE A 132 17.48 10.42 -12.29
C ILE A 132 17.93 11.74 -11.67
N ASP A 133 18.37 12.66 -12.52
CA ASP A 133 18.86 13.98 -12.12
C ASP A 133 17.71 15.01 -12.06
N LYS A 134 16.77 14.76 -11.15
CA LYS A 134 15.61 15.61 -10.85
C LYS A 134 15.35 15.62 -9.36
N PRO A 135 14.74 16.69 -8.79
CA PRO A 135 14.26 16.65 -7.42
C PRO A 135 13.30 15.49 -7.17
N ILE A 136 13.47 14.78 -6.04
CA ILE A 136 12.65 13.60 -5.73
C ILE A 136 11.13 13.93 -5.71
N ASP A 137 10.77 15.09 -5.23
CA ASP A 137 9.38 15.57 -5.22
C ASP A 137 8.83 15.72 -6.65
N GLU A 138 9.63 16.21 -7.60
CA GLU A 138 9.22 16.33 -9.01
C GLU A 138 8.99 14.95 -9.63
N VAL A 139 9.88 14.00 -9.35
CA VAL A 139 9.75 12.61 -9.85
C VAL A 139 8.53 11.92 -9.26
N VAL A 140 8.28 12.06 -7.96
CA VAL A 140 7.09 11.49 -7.30
C VAL A 140 5.80 12.06 -7.91
N MET A 141 5.73 13.38 -8.11
CA MET A 141 4.57 14.03 -8.72
C MET A 141 4.39 13.64 -10.20
N HIS A 142 5.48 13.43 -10.94
CA HIS A 142 5.42 12.94 -12.31
C HIS A 142 4.88 11.51 -12.37
N TYR A 143 5.35 10.62 -11.50
CA TYR A 143 4.86 9.24 -11.41
C TYR A 143 3.39 9.16 -10.96
N ALA A 144 2.98 9.99 -10.01
CA ALA A 144 1.58 10.08 -9.60
C ALA A 144 0.68 10.57 -10.76
N HIS A 145 1.13 11.56 -11.51
CA HIS A 145 0.43 12.04 -12.70
C HIS A 145 0.30 10.95 -13.76
N ASN A 146 1.38 10.21 -14.06
CA ASN A 146 1.35 9.11 -15.02
C ASN A 146 0.40 7.98 -14.59
N ALA A 147 0.38 7.66 -13.29
CA ALA A 147 -0.56 6.68 -12.74
C ALA A 147 -2.03 7.13 -12.95
N LYS A 148 -2.31 8.41 -12.71
CA LYS A 148 -3.64 8.98 -12.98
C LYS A 148 -4.00 8.94 -14.47
N VAL A 149 -3.07 9.32 -15.35
CA VAL A 149 -3.27 9.29 -16.82
C VAL A 149 -3.57 7.86 -17.29
N ALA A 150 -2.86 6.86 -16.74
CA ALA A 150 -3.11 5.45 -17.04
C ALA A 150 -4.45 4.92 -16.49
N GLY A 151 -5.15 5.69 -15.64
CA GLY A 151 -6.46 5.30 -15.08
C GLY A 151 -6.39 4.50 -13.78
N LEU A 152 -5.27 4.55 -13.05
CA LEU A 152 -5.16 3.96 -11.71
C LEU A 152 -5.99 4.74 -10.69
N ASP A 153 -6.30 4.08 -9.56
CA ASP A 153 -7.12 4.67 -8.48
C ASP A 153 -6.30 5.54 -7.51
N GLY A 154 -4.97 5.39 -7.50
CA GLY A 154 -4.13 6.12 -6.58
C GLY A 154 -2.66 5.70 -6.61
N VAL A 155 -1.93 6.12 -5.58
CA VAL A 155 -0.50 5.84 -5.41
C VAL A 155 -0.13 5.47 -3.98
N VAL A 156 0.97 4.73 -3.85
CA VAL A 156 1.75 4.63 -2.61
C VAL A 156 2.81 5.73 -2.64
N CYS A 157 2.81 6.60 -1.65
CA CYS A 157 3.74 7.71 -1.52
C CYS A 157 4.09 7.95 -0.04
N SER A 158 5.09 8.78 0.23
CA SER A 158 5.36 9.21 1.61
C SER A 158 4.19 10.05 2.16
N PRO A 159 3.88 10.00 3.46
CA PRO A 159 2.90 10.90 4.06
C PRO A 159 3.17 12.39 3.73
N LEU A 160 4.46 12.81 3.66
CA LEU A 160 4.87 14.16 3.28
C LEU A 160 4.41 14.60 1.87
N GLU A 161 4.09 13.64 1.02
CA GLU A 161 3.74 13.86 -0.39
C GLU A 161 2.24 13.81 -0.64
N ALA A 162 1.43 13.27 0.29
CA ALA A 162 0.00 13.01 0.09
C ALA A 162 -0.79 14.27 -0.31
N GLY A 163 -0.60 15.40 0.38
CA GLY A 163 -1.25 16.67 0.04
C GLY A 163 -0.87 17.15 -1.37
N LYS A 164 0.42 17.07 -1.74
CA LYS A 164 0.91 17.44 -3.08
C LYS A 164 0.33 16.55 -4.18
N VAL A 165 0.14 15.24 -3.90
CA VAL A 165 -0.52 14.30 -4.82
C VAL A 165 -1.96 14.72 -5.06
N HIS A 166 -2.70 15.07 -4.01
CA HIS A 166 -4.08 15.56 -4.14
C HIS A 166 -4.17 16.88 -4.91
N ASP A 167 -3.24 17.81 -4.67
CA ASP A 167 -3.18 19.07 -5.42
C ASP A 167 -2.92 18.82 -6.92
N ARG A 168 -2.05 17.87 -7.24
CA ARG A 168 -1.67 17.53 -8.63
C ARG A 168 -2.68 16.65 -9.34
N CYS A 169 -3.22 15.66 -8.64
CA CYS A 169 -4.04 14.59 -9.22
C CYS A 169 -5.54 14.68 -8.87
N GLY A 170 -5.92 15.60 -7.97
CA GLY A 170 -7.29 15.72 -7.48
C GLY A 170 -7.53 14.89 -6.21
N LYS A 171 -8.51 15.32 -5.40
CA LYS A 171 -8.81 14.75 -4.07
C LYS A 171 -9.37 13.32 -4.12
N ASP A 172 -9.89 12.89 -5.27
CA ASP A 172 -10.40 11.53 -5.47
C ASP A 172 -9.31 10.52 -5.83
N PHE A 173 -8.08 10.99 -6.09
CA PHE A 173 -6.95 10.13 -6.40
C PHE A 173 -6.29 9.66 -5.10
N CYS A 174 -6.48 8.38 -4.77
CA CYS A 174 -6.16 7.80 -3.48
C CYS A 174 -4.66 7.85 -3.14
N THR A 175 -4.36 8.15 -1.87
CA THR A 175 -3.00 8.08 -1.31
C THR A 175 -2.92 7.01 -0.22
N VAL A 176 -1.96 6.09 -0.37
CA VAL A 176 -1.63 5.05 0.61
C VAL A 176 -0.24 5.32 1.14
N THR A 177 -0.11 5.59 2.43
CA THR A 177 1.12 6.11 3.01
C THR A 177 1.69 5.18 4.08
N PRO A 178 2.82 4.49 3.80
CA PRO A 178 3.57 3.72 4.79
C PRO A 178 4.48 4.62 5.63
N GLY A 179 5.18 4.02 6.61
CA GLY A 179 6.15 4.75 7.43
C GLY A 179 5.52 5.51 8.60
N VAL A 180 4.33 5.10 9.03
CA VAL A 180 3.62 5.71 10.16
C VAL A 180 4.09 5.07 11.48
N ARG A 181 4.36 5.91 12.49
CA ARG A 181 4.78 5.53 13.84
C ARG A 181 4.03 6.36 14.87
N PHE A 182 3.82 5.82 16.06
CA PHE A 182 3.33 6.63 17.20
C PHE A 182 4.42 7.61 17.65
N ALA A 183 3.99 8.73 18.24
CA ALA A 183 4.92 9.77 18.70
C ALA A 183 5.89 9.28 19.79
N ASP A 184 5.47 8.30 20.58
CA ASP A 184 6.21 7.63 21.65
C ASP A 184 6.91 6.33 21.19
N GLY A 185 6.91 6.03 19.88
CA GLY A 185 7.45 4.80 19.31
C GLY A 185 8.85 4.94 18.71
N GLU A 186 9.51 3.80 18.47
CA GLU A 186 10.81 3.76 17.79
C GLU A 186 10.67 4.05 16.29
N VAL A 187 11.58 4.85 15.75
CA VAL A 187 11.63 5.22 14.32
C VAL A 187 12.02 4.02 13.44
N GLY A 188 12.93 3.17 13.92
CA GLY A 188 13.40 1.98 13.19
C GLY A 188 14.14 2.33 11.89
N ASP A 189 13.88 1.55 10.84
CA ASP A 189 14.49 1.64 9.50
C ASP A 189 13.88 2.69 8.56
N GLN A 190 12.81 3.39 9.00
CA GLN A 190 12.14 4.40 8.20
C GLN A 190 12.82 5.78 8.36
N LYS A 191 13.17 6.42 7.23
CA LYS A 191 13.80 7.75 7.20
C LYS A 191 12.78 8.91 7.21
N ARG A 192 11.55 8.66 6.74
CA ARG A 192 10.48 9.65 6.59
C ARG A 192 9.24 9.16 7.34
N VAL A 193 9.19 9.44 8.64
CA VAL A 193 8.11 8.98 9.54
C VAL A 193 7.16 10.11 9.90
N MET A 194 5.90 9.75 10.12
CA MET A 194 4.85 10.62 10.66
C MET A 194 3.97 9.87 11.66
N THR A 195 3.31 10.62 12.53
CA THR A 195 2.26 10.04 13.39
C THR A 195 0.96 9.86 12.60
N PRO A 196 0.04 8.99 13.07
CA PRO A 196 -1.27 8.86 12.44
C PRO A 196 -2.01 10.20 12.34
N ALA A 197 -1.99 11.02 13.40
CA ALA A 197 -2.60 12.34 13.42
C ALA A 197 -2.00 13.29 12.37
N GLN A 198 -0.67 13.32 12.24
CA GLN A 198 0.00 14.12 11.21
C GLN A 198 -0.35 13.65 9.79
N ALA A 199 -0.41 12.33 9.56
CA ALA A 199 -0.81 11.77 8.27
C ALA A 199 -2.27 12.15 7.92
N LYS A 200 -3.15 12.20 8.92
CA LYS A 200 -4.51 12.72 8.81
C LYS A 200 -4.55 14.19 8.39
N GLU A 201 -3.78 15.05 9.04
CA GLU A 201 -3.73 16.49 8.77
C GLU A 201 -3.24 16.80 7.35
N ILE A 202 -2.23 16.06 6.86
CA ILE A 202 -1.70 16.21 5.50
C ILE A 202 -2.65 15.64 4.44
N GLY A 203 -3.64 14.84 4.85
CA GLY A 203 -4.69 14.36 3.96
C GLY A 203 -4.43 12.98 3.35
N SER A 204 -3.63 12.11 3.99
CA SER A 204 -3.55 10.69 3.60
C SER A 204 -4.94 10.04 3.66
N ASP A 205 -5.25 9.16 2.67
CA ASP A 205 -6.51 8.40 2.65
C ASP A 205 -6.37 7.07 3.39
N TYR A 206 -5.24 6.40 3.22
CA TYR A 206 -4.88 5.17 3.94
C TYR A 206 -3.49 5.30 4.54
N ILE A 207 -3.32 4.76 5.74
CA ILE A 207 -1.99 4.58 6.35
C ILE A 207 -1.68 3.10 6.47
N VAL A 208 -0.41 2.73 6.21
CA VAL A 208 0.06 1.36 6.40
C VAL A 208 0.97 1.30 7.62
N VAL A 209 0.54 0.55 8.63
CA VAL A 209 1.21 0.44 9.93
C VAL A 209 1.61 -1.00 10.21
N GLY A 210 2.89 -1.25 10.39
CA GLY A 210 3.46 -2.58 10.70
C GLY A 210 3.78 -2.72 12.19
N ARG A 211 5.07 -2.76 12.51
CA ARG A 211 5.62 -2.99 13.87
C ARG A 211 4.95 -2.22 15.02
N PRO A 212 4.51 -0.96 14.87
CA PRO A 212 3.76 -0.29 15.94
C PRO A 212 2.48 -1.01 16.38
N ILE A 213 1.90 -1.84 15.51
CA ILE A 213 0.74 -2.68 15.81
C ILE A 213 1.17 -4.13 16.01
N THR A 214 1.89 -4.72 15.02
CA THR A 214 2.21 -6.16 15.05
C THR A 214 3.18 -6.56 16.16
N GLY A 215 4.04 -5.64 16.61
CA GLY A 215 4.99 -5.83 17.71
C GLY A 215 4.52 -5.29 19.06
N ALA A 216 3.32 -4.72 19.15
CA ALA A 216 2.79 -4.21 20.40
C ALA A 216 2.43 -5.34 21.39
N ALA A 217 2.57 -5.08 22.69
CA ALA A 217 2.13 -6.01 23.74
C ALA A 217 0.62 -6.31 23.63
N ASP A 218 -0.17 -5.28 23.29
CA ASP A 218 -1.60 -5.38 22.94
C ASP A 218 -1.82 -4.82 21.52
N PRO A 219 -1.82 -5.68 20.49
CA PRO A 219 -2.01 -5.22 19.11
C PRO A 219 -3.40 -4.63 18.84
N VAL A 220 -4.44 -5.10 19.54
CA VAL A 220 -5.81 -4.62 19.38
C VAL A 220 -5.92 -3.19 19.90
N ALA A 221 -5.38 -2.92 21.10
CA ALA A 221 -5.34 -1.56 21.64
C ALA A 221 -4.50 -0.61 20.76
N ALA A 222 -3.36 -1.08 20.24
CA ALA A 222 -2.52 -0.30 19.33
C ALA A 222 -3.23 0.03 18.02
N TYR A 223 -3.97 -0.93 17.44
CA TYR A 223 -4.78 -0.70 16.24
C TYR A 223 -5.89 0.32 16.50
N ARG A 224 -6.66 0.16 17.59
CA ARG A 224 -7.73 1.10 17.95
C ARG A 224 -7.21 2.52 18.20
N ARG A 225 -6.06 2.65 18.86
CA ARG A 225 -5.37 3.94 19.01
C ARG A 225 -5.04 4.55 17.65
N CYS A 226 -4.51 3.75 16.73
CA CYS A 226 -4.17 4.22 15.38
C CYS A 226 -5.41 4.68 14.60
N VAL A 227 -6.54 3.95 14.70
CA VAL A 227 -7.83 4.32 14.10
C VAL A 227 -8.33 5.63 14.69
N ALA A 228 -8.34 5.78 16.01
CA ALA A 228 -8.79 7.01 16.68
C ALA A 228 -7.95 8.23 16.29
N GLU A 229 -6.61 8.08 16.19
CA GLU A 229 -5.73 9.19 15.80
C GLU A 229 -5.84 9.56 14.31
N PHE A 230 -6.18 8.59 13.43
CA PHE A 230 -6.19 8.80 11.98
C PHE A 230 -7.58 9.00 11.39
N CYS A 231 -8.57 8.22 11.81
CA CYS A 231 -9.90 8.19 11.17
C CYS A 231 -10.89 9.15 11.84
N ASP A 232 -10.84 9.26 13.19
CA ASP A 232 -11.78 10.09 14.00
C ASP A 232 -11.32 11.54 14.07
#